data_0a3b7f37f9a9162ba9dea6d6df764e93
#
_entry.id   0a3b7f37f9a9162ba9dea6d6df764e93
#
_cell.length_a   1.000
_cell.length_b   1.000
_cell.length_c   1.000
_cell.angle_alpha   90.00
_cell.angle_beta   90.00
_cell.angle_gamma   90.00
#
_symmetry.space_group_name_H-M   'P 1'
#
loop_
_entity.id
_entity.type
_entity.pdbx_description
1 polymer ?
#
loop_
_entity_poly.entity_id
_entity_poly.type
_entity_poly.pdbx_seq_one_letter_code
_entity_poly.pdbx_strand_id
1 'polypeptide(L)'
;MITAPAHQISQEAQGFAITVLFLAIVLASVIVAARPAQAQMFEVLYSFQGSPDASGPTGPFVRDAAGNFFSTSAGGGTFGQGTAFKLSGPGKETVLYSFCLQLYCHEGGNPTAGLAGDTQGNLYGTASGGSFDTGFVFQLSPTGGEVVLYNFTGAADGAFPDGRLLRDAEGNLYGNAAGGGAYRNCGLDNAEGCGVVFKVTTTGTEAVLYNFTGGADGAQPVGALVRDQKGNFYGATLTGGKYGYGTVFRLDGGGNETVLHSFRLNQTGHSDGANPNGDLIRDSKGNLYGTTSSGGNLNSDGVVFKLSKTGKETVLYRFQGGLDGIIPLGGLVRDLKGNLYGTTVYGGGYENCYNYGCGTVFKVDTAGREIALHRFTGGADGGNPPGGLFRDAQGISTARLPTAAFQRTARMAAELSSS
;
A
#
# COMPACT_ATOMS: atom_id res chain seq x y z
N MET A 1 -0.72 -69.73 -62.08
CA MET A 1 -1.51 -68.48 -62.02
C MET A 1 -2.12 -68.37 -60.62
N ILE A 2 -1.52 -67.58 -59.81
CA ILE A 2 -2.08 -67.29 -58.47
C ILE A 2 -2.22 -65.78 -58.40
N THR A 3 -3.48 -65.33 -58.45
CA THR A 3 -3.82 -63.93 -58.25
C THR A 3 -4.08 -63.68 -56.78
N ALA A 4 -3.27 -62.91 -56.16
CA ALA A 4 -3.48 -62.39 -54.79
C ALA A 4 -4.46 -61.17 -54.83
N PRO A 5 -5.35 -61.01 -53.85
CA PRO A 5 -6.36 -59.96 -53.93
C PRO A 5 -5.80 -58.60 -53.46
N ALA A 6 -6.00 -57.58 -54.29
CA ALA A 6 -5.56 -56.21 -54.12
C ALA A 6 -6.35 -55.40 -53.06
N HIS A 7 -7.16 -56.09 -52.23
CA HIS A 7 -8.10 -55.39 -51.32
C HIS A 7 -7.59 -55.25 -49.83
N GLN A 8 -6.52 -55.92 -49.44
CA GLN A 8 -6.05 -55.85 -48.05
C GLN A 8 -5.08 -54.70 -47.77
N ILE A 9 -4.42 -54.15 -48.82
CA ILE A 9 -3.41 -53.06 -48.64
C ILE A 9 -4.03 -51.69 -48.41
N SER A 10 -5.32 -51.51 -48.83
CA SER A 10 -6.00 -50.20 -48.69
C SER A 10 -6.57 -49.89 -47.27
N GLN A 11 -6.87 -50.94 -46.46
CA GLN A 11 -7.42 -50.72 -45.13
C GLN A 11 -6.37 -50.42 -44.09
N GLU A 12 -5.20 -51.02 -44.19
CA GLU A 12 -4.09 -50.70 -43.27
C GLU A 12 -3.51 -49.33 -43.47
N ALA A 13 -3.44 -48.84 -44.76
CA ALA A 13 -2.98 -47.50 -45.07
C ALA A 13 -3.93 -46.41 -44.61
N GLN A 14 -5.27 -46.64 -44.63
CA GLN A 14 -6.27 -45.73 -44.13
C GLN A 14 -6.27 -45.67 -42.59
N GLY A 15 -6.10 -46.80 -41.90
CA GLY A 15 -5.97 -46.84 -40.42
C GLY A 15 -4.75 -46.05 -39.93
N PHE A 16 -3.63 -46.18 -40.61
CA PHE A 16 -2.40 -45.48 -40.24
C PHE A 16 -2.51 -43.98 -40.47
N ALA A 17 -3.14 -43.54 -41.55
CA ALA A 17 -3.35 -42.11 -41.87
C ALA A 17 -4.29 -41.44 -40.89
N ILE A 18 -5.36 -42.13 -40.43
CA ILE A 18 -6.30 -41.60 -39.44
C ILE A 18 -5.65 -41.50 -38.07
N THR A 19 -4.84 -42.46 -37.65
CA THR A 19 -4.14 -42.47 -36.37
C THR A 19 -3.07 -41.35 -36.31
N VAL A 20 -2.32 -41.14 -37.39
CA VAL A 20 -1.34 -40.06 -37.48
C VAL A 20 -2.02 -38.70 -37.48
N LEU A 21 -3.18 -38.55 -38.14
CA LEU A 21 -3.94 -37.30 -38.17
C LEU A 21 -4.53 -36.97 -36.77
N PHE A 22 -5.06 -37.97 -36.04
CA PHE A 22 -5.51 -37.78 -34.66
C PHE A 22 -4.36 -37.42 -33.70
N LEU A 23 -3.21 -38.03 -33.83
CA LEU A 23 -2.03 -37.71 -33.04
C LEU A 23 -1.51 -36.31 -33.33
N ALA A 24 -1.53 -35.87 -34.59
CA ALA A 24 -1.15 -34.52 -35.00
C ALA A 24 -2.14 -33.45 -34.47
N ILE A 25 -3.44 -33.73 -34.46
CA ILE A 25 -4.47 -32.84 -33.93
C ILE A 25 -4.36 -32.73 -32.39
N VAL A 26 -4.10 -33.81 -31.67
CA VAL A 26 -3.87 -33.80 -30.22
C VAL A 26 -2.57 -33.07 -29.86
N LEU A 27 -1.48 -33.26 -30.61
CA LEU A 27 -0.25 -32.50 -30.41
C LEU A 27 -0.43 -31.01 -30.74
N ALA A 28 -1.18 -30.65 -31.80
CA ALA A 28 -1.47 -29.25 -32.14
C ALA A 28 -2.36 -28.58 -31.09
N SER A 29 -3.33 -29.29 -30.51
CA SER A 29 -4.18 -28.75 -29.44
C SER A 29 -3.43 -28.57 -28.11
N VAL A 30 -2.40 -29.37 -27.83
CA VAL A 30 -1.53 -29.22 -26.65
C VAL A 30 -0.56 -28.03 -26.85
N ILE A 31 -0.10 -27.77 -28.07
CA ILE A 31 0.79 -26.63 -28.37
C ILE A 31 0.05 -25.29 -28.31
N VAL A 32 -1.25 -25.24 -28.64
CA VAL A 32 -2.07 -24.01 -28.56
C VAL A 32 -2.43 -23.65 -27.12
N ALA A 33 -2.38 -24.61 -26.16
CA ALA A 33 -2.70 -24.35 -24.75
C ALA A 33 -1.51 -23.84 -23.91
N ALA A 34 -0.29 -23.94 -24.38
CA ALA A 34 0.87 -23.35 -23.71
C ALA A 34 1.10 -21.92 -24.23
N ARG A 35 0.21 -20.97 -23.85
CA ARG A 35 0.65 -19.58 -23.82
C ARG A 35 1.84 -19.54 -22.87
N PRO A 36 3.03 -19.06 -23.30
CA PRO A 36 4.12 -18.87 -22.34
C PRO A 36 3.54 -17.99 -21.25
N ALA A 37 3.67 -18.44 -20.00
CA ALA A 37 3.43 -17.58 -18.87
C ALA A 37 4.27 -16.33 -19.16
N GLN A 38 3.61 -15.20 -19.42
CA GLN A 38 4.32 -13.94 -19.60
C GLN A 38 5.13 -13.77 -18.32
N ALA A 39 6.43 -13.98 -18.42
CA ALA A 39 7.33 -13.74 -17.30
C ALA A 39 7.05 -12.31 -16.86
N GLN A 40 6.64 -12.16 -15.61
CA GLN A 40 6.34 -10.85 -15.04
C GLN A 40 7.67 -10.12 -14.99
N MET A 41 7.88 -9.15 -15.90
CA MET A 41 9.12 -8.41 -15.98
C MET A 41 9.09 -7.35 -14.87
N PHE A 42 10.12 -7.37 -14.02
CA PHE A 42 10.41 -6.30 -13.09
C PHE A 42 11.28 -5.27 -13.80
N GLU A 43 10.90 -3.99 -13.71
CA GLU A 43 11.64 -2.88 -14.29
C GLU A 43 11.73 -1.75 -13.26
N VAL A 44 12.92 -1.20 -13.06
CA VAL A 44 13.15 0.02 -12.28
C VAL A 44 12.89 1.22 -13.17
N LEU A 45 11.81 1.97 -12.90
CA LEU A 45 11.45 3.15 -13.68
C LEU A 45 12.35 4.35 -13.36
N TYR A 46 12.77 4.48 -12.10
CA TYR A 46 13.62 5.56 -11.64
C TYR A 46 14.36 5.18 -10.36
N SER A 47 15.62 5.60 -10.22
CA SER A 47 16.43 5.44 -9.00
C SER A 47 16.68 6.81 -8.38
N PHE A 48 16.05 7.08 -7.27
CA PHE A 48 16.16 8.36 -6.55
C PHE A 48 17.57 8.56 -5.99
N GLN A 49 18.10 9.78 -6.16
CA GLN A 49 19.49 10.12 -5.81
C GLN A 49 19.61 10.88 -4.46
N GLY A 50 18.49 11.29 -3.88
CA GLY A 50 18.49 12.22 -2.73
C GLY A 50 18.68 13.66 -3.16
N SER A 51 18.77 14.59 -2.20
CA SER A 51 18.79 16.03 -2.48
C SER A 51 19.68 16.45 -3.67
N PRO A 52 19.17 17.26 -4.60
CA PRO A 52 17.84 17.90 -4.61
C PRO A 52 16.70 17.03 -5.13
N ASP A 53 16.96 15.81 -5.59
CA ASP A 53 16.02 14.79 -6.01
C ASP A 53 15.19 14.26 -4.81
N ALA A 54 14.11 13.55 -5.07
CA ALA A 54 13.36 12.84 -4.04
C ALA A 54 14.19 11.75 -3.35
N SER A 55 13.82 11.40 -2.14
CA SER A 55 14.43 10.30 -1.38
C SER A 55 13.41 9.61 -0.49
N GLY A 56 13.40 8.28 -0.46
CA GLY A 56 12.45 7.54 0.34
C GLY A 56 11.00 7.86 -0.01
N PRO A 57 10.54 7.56 -1.24
CA PRO A 57 9.15 7.80 -1.60
C PRO A 57 8.20 7.12 -0.62
N THR A 58 7.12 7.78 -0.14
CA THR A 58 6.26 7.38 0.98
C THR A 58 4.82 6.99 0.62
N GLY A 59 4.14 7.62 -0.32
CA GLY A 59 2.74 7.34 -0.66
C GLY A 59 2.54 6.39 -1.87
N PRO A 60 1.39 5.77 -2.05
CA PRO A 60 1.03 5.14 -3.31
C PRO A 60 1.02 6.18 -4.44
N PHE A 61 1.27 5.71 -5.66
CA PHE A 61 1.24 6.58 -6.83
C PHE A 61 -0.19 6.96 -7.23
N VAL A 62 -0.35 8.20 -7.72
CA VAL A 62 -1.51 8.64 -8.50
C VAL A 62 -1.06 8.77 -9.96
N ARG A 63 -1.91 8.39 -10.91
CA ARG A 63 -1.61 8.48 -12.35
C ARG A 63 -2.56 9.45 -13.03
N ASP A 64 -2.03 10.35 -13.87
CA ASP A 64 -2.84 11.21 -14.72
C ASP A 64 -3.25 10.51 -16.04
N ALA A 65 -4.08 11.18 -16.82
CA ALA A 65 -4.53 10.68 -18.13
C ALA A 65 -3.38 10.58 -19.16
N ALA A 66 -2.31 11.34 -18.99
CA ALA A 66 -1.12 11.28 -19.85
C ALA A 66 -0.17 10.13 -19.46
N GLY A 67 -0.46 9.41 -18.37
CA GLY A 67 0.32 8.29 -17.91
C GLY A 67 1.45 8.64 -16.95
N ASN A 68 1.54 9.89 -16.49
CA ASN A 68 2.52 10.28 -15.49
C ASN A 68 2.12 9.78 -14.10
N PHE A 69 3.11 9.45 -13.29
CA PHE A 69 2.93 9.05 -11.90
C PHE A 69 3.32 10.19 -10.96
N PHE A 70 2.53 10.40 -9.92
CA PHE A 70 2.77 11.41 -8.89
C PHE A 70 2.81 10.71 -7.52
N SER A 71 3.72 11.14 -6.66
CA SER A 71 3.81 10.67 -5.27
C SER A 71 4.57 11.69 -4.43
N THR A 72 4.78 11.34 -3.17
CA THR A 72 5.57 12.09 -2.20
C THR A 72 6.78 11.29 -1.75
N SER A 73 7.78 11.95 -1.23
CA SER A 73 8.94 11.35 -0.59
C SER A 73 9.18 11.98 0.78
N ALA A 74 9.50 11.19 1.78
CA ALA A 74 9.80 11.71 3.12
C ALA A 74 11.11 12.48 3.20
N GLY A 75 12.05 12.19 2.31
CA GLY A 75 13.35 12.88 2.23
C GLY A 75 13.61 13.41 0.83
N GLY A 76 14.78 14.00 0.64
CA GLY A 76 15.16 14.70 -0.59
C GLY A 76 14.59 16.11 -0.67
N GLY A 77 14.63 16.70 -1.86
CA GLY A 77 14.31 18.11 -2.04
C GLY A 77 15.43 19.04 -1.57
N THR A 78 15.22 20.34 -1.65
CA THR A 78 16.25 21.37 -1.38
C THR A 78 16.85 21.27 0.03
N PHE A 79 16.04 20.94 1.03
CA PHE A 79 16.46 20.90 2.44
C PHE A 79 16.36 19.51 3.07
N GLY A 80 16.14 18.46 2.27
CA GLY A 80 16.09 17.07 2.76
C GLY A 80 14.79 16.68 3.48
N GLN A 81 13.78 17.54 3.47
CA GLN A 81 12.53 17.37 4.23
C GLN A 81 11.37 16.82 3.37
N GLY A 82 11.72 16.27 2.23
CA GLY A 82 10.77 15.61 1.35
C GLY A 82 10.31 16.43 0.16
N THR A 83 9.69 15.73 -0.77
CA THR A 83 9.17 16.32 -2.02
C THR A 83 7.79 15.80 -2.36
N ALA A 84 7.07 16.56 -3.18
CA ALA A 84 6.09 16.02 -4.10
C ALA A 84 6.74 15.95 -5.48
N PHE A 85 6.65 14.82 -6.17
CA PHE A 85 7.36 14.60 -7.43
C PHE A 85 6.47 13.93 -8.48
N LYS A 86 6.91 14.04 -9.73
CA LYS A 86 6.30 13.44 -10.92
C LYS A 86 7.31 12.56 -11.62
N LEU A 87 6.90 11.35 -12.04
CA LEU A 87 7.64 10.52 -12.98
C LEU A 87 6.92 10.53 -14.33
N SER A 88 7.63 10.97 -15.38
CA SER A 88 7.13 11.07 -16.76
C SER A 88 7.92 10.09 -17.63
N GLY A 89 7.41 8.85 -17.79
CA GLY A 89 8.13 7.80 -18.49
C GLY A 89 9.38 7.31 -17.72
N PRO A 90 10.11 6.31 -18.28
CA PRO A 90 11.32 5.79 -17.65
C PRO A 90 12.42 6.86 -17.54
N GLY A 91 13.03 6.95 -16.35
CA GLY A 91 14.21 7.77 -16.10
C GLY A 91 13.97 9.28 -16.03
N LYS A 92 12.74 9.76 -16.01
CA LYS A 92 12.47 11.20 -15.90
C LYS A 92 11.65 11.52 -14.66
N GLU A 93 12.33 11.97 -13.62
CA GLU A 93 11.75 12.58 -12.42
C GLU A 93 11.69 14.11 -12.56
N THR A 94 10.72 14.71 -11.92
CA THR A 94 10.58 16.15 -11.75
C THR A 94 10.06 16.42 -10.35
N VAL A 95 10.83 17.12 -9.53
CA VAL A 95 10.38 17.66 -8.25
C VAL A 95 9.39 18.78 -8.54
N LEU A 96 8.14 18.59 -8.11
CA LEU A 96 7.08 19.58 -8.22
C LEU A 96 7.14 20.58 -7.08
N TYR A 97 7.43 20.09 -5.87
CA TYR A 97 7.55 20.90 -4.68
C TYR A 97 8.56 20.28 -3.72
N SER A 98 9.43 21.10 -3.13
CA SER A 98 10.33 20.72 -2.04
C SER A 98 9.77 21.26 -0.75
N PHE A 99 9.40 20.37 0.17
CA PHE A 99 8.92 20.78 1.49
C PHE A 99 10.05 21.43 2.29
N CYS A 100 9.70 22.37 3.17
CA CYS A 100 10.64 23.13 3.97
C CYS A 100 11.51 24.08 3.14
N LEU A 101 10.99 25.26 2.84
CA LEU A 101 11.72 26.29 2.09
C LEU A 101 12.70 27.10 2.95
N GLN A 102 12.73 26.91 4.29
CA GLN A 102 13.55 27.66 5.23
C GLN A 102 14.28 26.74 6.24
N LEU A 103 15.35 27.26 6.85
CA LEU A 103 16.29 26.49 7.68
C LEU A 103 15.67 25.82 8.94
N TYR A 104 14.46 26.18 9.35
CA TYR A 104 13.76 25.66 10.53
C TYR A 104 12.37 25.09 10.25
N CYS A 105 12.02 24.87 8.98
CA CYS A 105 10.84 24.14 8.53
C CYS A 105 9.49 24.45 9.23
N HIS A 106 9.25 25.71 9.60
CA HIS A 106 7.95 26.10 10.15
C HIS A 106 6.77 25.84 9.20
N GLU A 107 7.07 25.63 7.91
CA GLU A 107 6.10 25.28 6.87
C GLU A 107 5.83 23.78 6.81
N GLY A 108 6.59 22.97 7.58
CA GLY A 108 6.46 21.51 7.64
C GLY A 108 7.21 20.75 6.56
N GLY A 109 7.25 19.44 6.72
CA GLY A 109 7.98 18.53 5.84
C GLY A 109 7.52 17.09 6.03
N ASN A 110 8.32 16.15 5.54
CA ASN A 110 8.08 14.71 5.64
C ASN A 110 6.64 14.30 5.26
N PRO A 111 6.22 14.50 4.00
CA PRO A 111 4.95 13.99 3.56
C PRO A 111 4.94 12.45 3.67
N THR A 112 4.03 11.92 4.46
CA THR A 112 3.98 10.50 4.82
C THR A 112 3.00 9.71 3.97
N ALA A 113 2.05 10.39 3.34
CA ALA A 113 0.96 9.78 2.60
C ALA A 113 1.06 10.02 1.09
N GLY A 114 0.34 9.19 0.33
CA GLY A 114 0.14 9.41 -1.10
C GLY A 114 -0.77 10.58 -1.39
N LEU A 115 -0.79 10.99 -2.65
CA LEU A 115 -1.58 12.12 -3.13
C LEU A 115 -2.97 11.70 -3.59
N ALA A 116 -3.95 12.58 -3.45
CA ALA A 116 -5.22 12.53 -4.15
C ALA A 116 -5.22 13.58 -5.27
N GLY A 117 -5.73 13.26 -6.45
CA GLY A 117 -5.80 14.19 -7.56
C GLY A 117 -7.23 14.65 -7.87
N ASP A 118 -7.37 15.82 -8.52
CA ASP A 118 -8.62 16.25 -9.11
C ASP A 118 -8.54 16.29 -10.66
N THR A 119 -9.65 16.62 -11.30
CA THR A 119 -9.75 16.71 -12.77
C THR A 119 -9.02 17.91 -13.38
N GLN A 120 -8.62 18.88 -12.55
CA GLN A 120 -7.86 20.07 -12.96
C GLN A 120 -6.34 19.84 -12.83
N GLY A 121 -5.94 18.66 -12.28
CA GLY A 121 -4.54 18.30 -12.06
C GLY A 121 -3.98 18.79 -10.73
N ASN A 122 -4.79 19.36 -9.83
CA ASN A 122 -4.34 19.65 -8.47
C ASN A 122 -4.16 18.34 -7.70
N LEU A 123 -3.17 18.34 -6.82
CA LEU A 123 -2.81 17.23 -5.94
C LEU A 123 -3.03 17.64 -4.49
N TYR A 124 -3.55 16.74 -3.70
CA TYR A 124 -3.85 16.96 -2.28
C TYR A 124 -3.14 15.90 -1.46
N GLY A 125 -2.54 16.30 -0.35
CA GLY A 125 -1.83 15.38 0.53
C GLY A 125 -1.75 15.89 1.96
N THR A 126 -1.09 15.09 2.79
CA THR A 126 -0.76 15.41 4.17
C THR A 126 0.74 15.33 4.38
N ALA A 127 1.25 16.11 5.32
CA ALA A 127 2.64 16.08 5.73
C ALA A 127 2.74 16.30 7.24
N SER A 128 3.88 15.88 7.82
CA SER A 128 4.23 16.13 9.22
C SER A 128 4.76 17.56 9.37
N GLY A 129 4.91 18.03 10.61
CA GLY A 129 5.39 19.37 10.90
C GLY A 129 4.28 20.40 10.77
N GLY A 130 4.52 21.50 10.07
CA GLY A 130 3.61 22.64 10.00
C GLY A 130 3.73 23.56 11.22
N SER A 131 2.80 24.52 11.36
CA SER A 131 2.88 25.59 12.37
C SER A 131 2.90 25.09 13.82
N PHE A 132 2.47 23.86 14.08
CA PHE A 132 2.38 23.28 15.42
C PHE A 132 3.14 21.95 15.57
N ASP A 133 3.93 21.54 14.56
CA ASP A 133 4.62 20.23 14.50
C ASP A 133 3.68 19.00 14.55
N THR A 134 2.40 19.20 14.27
CA THR A 134 1.35 18.18 14.38
C THR A 134 0.77 17.75 13.03
N GLY A 135 1.28 18.32 11.95
CA GLY A 135 0.92 17.99 10.57
C GLY A 135 -0.08 18.97 9.95
N PHE A 136 -0.25 18.84 8.64
CA PHE A 136 -1.13 19.71 7.86
C PHE A 136 -1.66 19.03 6.61
N VAL A 137 -2.73 19.60 6.06
CA VAL A 137 -3.31 19.24 4.76
C VAL A 137 -2.90 20.31 3.75
N PHE A 138 -2.39 19.89 2.58
CA PHE A 138 -1.96 20.80 1.52
C PHE A 138 -2.62 20.50 0.18
N GLN A 139 -2.62 21.50 -0.69
CA GLN A 139 -2.92 21.41 -2.12
C GLN A 139 -1.69 21.86 -2.91
N LEU A 140 -1.37 21.12 -3.97
CA LEU A 140 -0.38 21.54 -4.98
C LEU A 140 -1.09 21.78 -6.29
N SER A 141 -0.83 22.93 -6.92
CA SER A 141 -1.27 23.20 -8.29
C SER A 141 -0.46 22.36 -9.29
N PRO A 142 -0.94 22.19 -10.55
CA PRO A 142 -0.18 21.52 -11.61
C PRO A 142 1.19 22.14 -11.90
N THR A 143 1.38 23.40 -11.53
CA THR A 143 2.63 24.17 -11.69
C THR A 143 3.54 24.13 -10.47
N GLY A 144 3.17 23.40 -9.41
CA GLY A 144 3.95 23.21 -8.20
C GLY A 144 3.72 24.28 -7.11
N GLY A 145 2.73 25.20 -7.29
CA GLY A 145 2.35 26.14 -6.23
C GLY A 145 1.66 25.38 -5.08
N GLU A 146 2.20 25.52 -3.86
CA GLU A 146 1.64 24.90 -2.65
C GLU A 146 0.74 25.87 -1.92
N VAL A 147 -0.36 25.35 -1.37
CA VAL A 147 -1.27 26.03 -0.45
C VAL A 147 -1.56 25.12 0.72
N VAL A 148 -1.24 25.54 1.93
CA VAL A 148 -1.69 24.86 3.15
C VAL A 148 -3.18 25.12 3.34
N LEU A 149 -3.98 24.07 3.28
CA LEU A 149 -5.41 24.14 3.48
C LEU A 149 -5.77 24.15 4.96
N TYR A 150 -5.09 23.36 5.77
CA TYR A 150 -5.34 23.24 7.21
C TYR A 150 -4.07 22.79 7.96
N ASN A 151 -3.77 23.45 9.08
CA ASN A 151 -2.76 23.03 10.04
C ASN A 151 -3.45 22.44 11.28
N PHE A 152 -3.12 21.20 11.62
CA PHE A 152 -3.58 20.57 12.85
C PHE A 152 -2.92 21.22 14.06
N THR A 153 -3.68 21.38 15.15
CA THR A 153 -3.17 21.99 16.38
C THR A 153 -2.65 20.96 17.39
N GLY A 154 -2.90 19.67 17.13
CA GLY A 154 -2.58 18.59 18.09
C GLY A 154 -3.57 18.51 19.26
N ALA A 155 -4.61 19.34 19.26
CA ALA A 155 -5.65 19.35 20.26
C ALA A 155 -6.84 18.45 19.84
N ALA A 156 -8.08 18.96 19.94
CA ALA A 156 -9.28 18.21 19.59
C ALA A 156 -9.44 17.92 18.10
N ASP A 157 -8.77 18.67 17.24
CA ASP A 157 -8.78 18.58 15.78
C ASP A 157 -7.91 17.44 15.21
N GLY A 158 -7.05 16.83 16.03
CA GLY A 158 -6.15 15.75 15.63
C GLY A 158 -4.71 16.16 15.49
N ALA A 159 -3.85 15.17 15.23
CA ALA A 159 -2.42 15.33 14.98
C ALA A 159 -1.90 14.16 14.13
N PHE A 160 -0.79 14.39 13.42
CA PHE A 160 -0.11 13.36 12.64
C PHE A 160 -1.05 12.71 11.60
N PRO A 161 -1.57 13.49 10.63
CA PRO A 161 -2.43 12.94 9.59
C PRO A 161 -1.67 11.88 8.80
N ASP A 162 -2.27 10.70 8.67
CA ASP A 162 -1.70 9.53 8.02
C ASP A 162 -2.65 8.98 6.96
N GLY A 163 -2.06 8.34 5.95
CA GLY A 163 -2.82 7.78 4.85
C GLY A 163 -3.24 8.80 3.78
N ARG A 164 -3.50 8.27 2.60
CA ARG A 164 -3.94 9.07 1.45
C ARG A 164 -5.33 9.65 1.69
N LEU A 165 -5.50 10.93 1.39
CA LEU A 165 -6.80 11.60 1.47
C LEU A 165 -7.80 11.02 0.47
N LEU A 166 -9.05 10.88 0.90
CA LEU A 166 -10.18 10.60 0.05
C LEU A 166 -10.85 11.92 -0.31
N ARG A 167 -11.08 12.16 -1.61
CA ARG A 167 -11.75 13.36 -2.11
C ARG A 167 -13.15 13.02 -2.64
N ASP A 168 -14.17 13.79 -2.23
CA ASP A 168 -15.53 13.65 -2.77
C ASP A 168 -15.75 14.51 -4.04
N ALA A 169 -16.97 14.43 -4.61
CA ALA A 169 -17.32 15.16 -5.81
C ALA A 169 -17.43 16.68 -5.57
N GLU A 170 -17.71 17.09 -4.36
CA GLU A 170 -17.77 18.49 -3.91
C GLU A 170 -16.39 19.06 -3.64
N GLY A 171 -15.35 18.21 -3.63
CA GLY A 171 -13.95 18.59 -3.40
C GLY A 171 -13.53 18.52 -1.93
N ASN A 172 -14.39 18.08 -1.02
CA ASN A 172 -14.00 17.89 0.38
C ASN A 172 -12.99 16.73 0.48
N LEU A 173 -12.06 16.88 1.40
CA LEU A 173 -11.01 15.92 1.72
C LEU A 173 -11.35 15.22 3.04
N TYR A 174 -11.16 13.92 3.08
CA TYR A 174 -11.38 13.10 4.26
C TYR A 174 -10.13 12.28 4.56
N GLY A 175 -9.76 12.19 5.82
CA GLY A 175 -8.56 11.46 6.25
C GLY A 175 -8.62 11.04 7.71
N ASN A 176 -7.55 10.42 8.13
CA ASN A 176 -7.29 10.03 9.50
C ASN A 176 -6.14 10.87 10.05
N ALA A 177 -6.20 11.21 11.34
CA ALA A 177 -5.07 11.72 12.09
C ALA A 177 -4.80 10.73 13.25
N ALA A 178 -3.59 10.18 13.31
CA ALA A 178 -3.25 9.10 14.24
C ALA A 178 -3.17 9.56 15.70
N GLY A 179 -2.93 10.86 15.93
CA GLY A 179 -2.86 11.48 17.25
C GLY A 179 -3.90 12.59 17.44
N GLY A 180 -3.81 13.29 18.57
CA GLY A 180 -4.74 14.33 18.96
C GLY A 180 -6.15 13.80 19.26
N GLY A 181 -7.15 14.66 19.09
CA GLY A 181 -8.54 14.31 19.39
C GLY A 181 -8.93 14.62 20.83
N ALA A 182 -10.22 14.40 21.15
CA ALA A 182 -10.79 14.71 22.46
C ALA A 182 -10.30 13.77 23.59
N TYR A 183 -9.83 12.57 23.22
CA TYR A 183 -9.39 11.56 24.18
C TYR A 183 -7.87 11.42 24.11
N ARG A 184 -7.24 11.26 25.28
CA ARG A 184 -5.80 11.12 25.44
C ARG A 184 -5.46 9.80 26.14
N ASN A 185 -4.21 9.44 26.25
CA ASN A 185 -3.71 8.20 26.86
C ASN A 185 -3.84 6.96 25.97
N CYS A 186 -3.68 7.11 24.66
CA CYS A 186 -3.78 6.01 23.70
C CYS A 186 -2.43 5.63 23.04
N GLY A 187 -1.40 6.43 23.20
CA GLY A 187 -0.03 6.15 22.72
C GLY A 187 0.85 5.51 23.76
N LEU A 188 2.00 5.02 23.35
CA LEU A 188 3.03 4.47 24.24
C LEU A 188 3.50 5.54 25.25
N ASP A 189 3.43 6.83 24.89
CA ASP A 189 3.87 7.97 25.71
C ASP A 189 2.72 8.80 26.29
N ASN A 190 1.47 8.34 26.22
CA ASN A 190 0.26 8.96 26.78
C ASN A 190 0.00 10.43 26.38
N ALA A 191 0.82 11.02 25.51
CA ALA A 191 0.74 12.44 25.12
C ALA A 191 0.03 12.69 23.79
N GLU A 192 -0.06 11.69 22.94
CA GLU A 192 -0.37 11.88 21.52
C GLU A 192 -1.86 11.86 21.18
N GLY A 193 -2.74 11.46 22.13
CA GLY A 193 -4.17 11.31 21.85
C GLY A 193 -4.52 10.01 21.10
N CYS A 194 -5.82 9.79 20.91
CA CYS A 194 -6.34 8.53 20.35
C CYS A 194 -6.63 8.62 18.85
N GLY A 195 -6.51 9.81 18.29
CA GLY A 195 -6.74 10.06 16.87
C GLY A 195 -8.18 10.36 16.48
N VAL A 196 -8.34 10.83 15.26
CA VAL A 196 -9.63 11.26 14.70
C VAL A 196 -9.82 10.83 13.26
N VAL A 197 -11.06 10.77 12.81
CA VAL A 197 -11.44 10.89 11.41
C VAL A 197 -11.84 12.32 11.16
N PHE A 198 -11.28 12.97 10.16
CA PHE A 198 -11.53 14.39 9.85
C PHE A 198 -12.05 14.62 8.44
N LYS A 199 -12.62 15.79 8.22
CA LYS A 199 -12.98 16.38 6.94
C LYS A 199 -12.34 17.76 6.82
N VAL A 200 -11.75 18.10 5.67
CA VAL A 200 -11.33 19.46 5.32
C VAL A 200 -12.08 19.87 4.06
N THR A 201 -12.74 21.02 4.10
CA THR A 201 -13.44 21.57 2.93
C THR A 201 -12.47 22.22 1.95
N THR A 202 -12.94 22.54 0.73
CA THR A 202 -12.17 23.29 -0.27
C THR A 202 -11.76 24.68 0.19
N THR A 203 -12.41 25.22 1.22
CA THR A 203 -12.10 26.54 1.82
C THR A 203 -11.19 26.43 3.05
N GLY A 204 -10.70 25.23 3.37
CA GLY A 204 -9.81 25.01 4.52
C GLY A 204 -10.51 24.91 5.86
N THR A 205 -11.83 24.74 5.89
CA THR A 205 -12.56 24.50 7.15
C THR A 205 -12.44 23.02 7.52
N GLU A 206 -11.90 22.74 8.70
CA GLU A 206 -11.81 21.39 9.26
C GLU A 206 -13.07 21.08 10.10
N ALA A 207 -13.41 19.78 10.16
CA ALA A 207 -14.40 19.23 11.07
C ALA A 207 -14.01 17.80 11.46
N VAL A 208 -13.96 17.52 12.76
CA VAL A 208 -13.82 16.15 13.28
C VAL A 208 -15.13 15.40 13.06
N LEU A 209 -15.05 14.29 12.34
CA LEU A 209 -16.19 13.39 12.10
C LEU A 209 -16.32 12.34 13.19
N TYR A 210 -15.18 11.90 13.77
CA TYR A 210 -15.15 10.93 14.86
C TYR A 210 -13.88 11.08 15.70
N ASN A 211 -14.02 10.95 17.03
CA ASN A 211 -12.91 10.90 17.97
C ASN A 211 -12.79 9.49 18.53
N PHE A 212 -11.66 8.82 18.31
CA PHE A 212 -11.39 7.54 18.93
C PHE A 212 -11.14 7.68 20.42
N THR A 213 -11.63 6.70 21.20
CA THR A 213 -11.52 6.73 22.67
C THR A 213 -10.33 5.95 23.20
N GLY A 214 -9.69 5.11 22.36
CA GLY A 214 -8.63 4.20 22.76
C GLY A 214 -9.13 2.90 23.39
N GLY A 215 -10.45 2.80 23.58
CA GLY A 215 -11.12 1.62 24.12
C GLY A 215 -11.48 0.59 23.06
N ALA A 216 -12.73 0.12 23.12
CA ALA A 216 -13.22 -0.93 22.20
C ALA A 216 -13.32 -0.47 20.75
N ASP A 217 -13.42 0.82 20.47
CA ASP A 217 -13.49 1.46 19.16
C ASP A 217 -12.11 1.55 18.45
N GLY A 218 -11.02 1.41 19.20
CA GLY A 218 -9.65 1.48 18.66
C GLY A 218 -8.96 2.80 18.96
N ALA A 219 -7.70 2.91 18.49
CA ALA A 219 -6.87 4.10 18.58
C ALA A 219 -5.86 4.14 17.43
N GLN A 220 -5.33 5.33 17.17
CA GLN A 220 -4.34 5.56 16.13
C GLN A 220 -4.87 5.07 14.76
N PRO A 221 -5.90 5.72 14.21
CA PRO A 221 -6.40 5.37 12.88
C PRO A 221 -5.31 5.61 11.84
N VAL A 222 -5.14 4.64 10.93
CA VAL A 222 -4.06 4.59 9.94
C VAL A 222 -4.58 4.24 8.56
N GLY A 223 -3.77 4.55 7.54
CA GLY A 223 -4.07 4.26 6.14
C GLY A 223 -5.22 5.10 5.57
N ALA A 224 -5.52 4.90 4.29
CA ALA A 224 -6.56 5.63 3.61
C ALA A 224 -7.96 5.12 3.98
N LEU A 225 -8.92 6.06 4.08
CA LEU A 225 -10.33 5.73 4.20
C LEU A 225 -10.89 5.21 2.87
N VAL A 226 -11.80 4.25 2.95
CA VAL A 226 -12.60 3.77 1.82
C VAL A 226 -14.04 4.19 2.01
N ARG A 227 -14.69 4.72 0.97
CA ARG A 227 -16.09 5.17 1.02
C ARG A 227 -17.00 4.27 0.20
N ASP A 228 -18.18 3.95 0.70
CA ASP A 228 -19.21 3.27 -0.08
C ASP A 228 -20.18 4.25 -0.75
N GLN A 229 -21.08 3.72 -1.58
CA GLN A 229 -22.09 4.52 -2.30
C GLN A 229 -23.14 5.15 -1.39
N LYS A 230 -23.25 4.71 -0.13
CA LYS A 230 -24.15 5.30 0.89
C LYS A 230 -23.47 6.41 1.67
N GLY A 231 -22.19 6.67 1.42
CA GLY A 231 -21.40 7.67 2.12
C GLY A 231 -20.74 7.18 3.40
N ASN A 232 -20.84 5.89 3.74
CA ASN A 232 -20.12 5.35 4.90
C ASN A 232 -18.62 5.26 4.59
N PHE A 233 -17.80 5.59 5.58
CA PHE A 233 -16.34 5.41 5.55
C PHE A 233 -15.96 4.11 6.26
N TYR A 234 -14.87 3.52 5.80
CA TYR A 234 -14.25 2.34 6.39
C TYR A 234 -12.76 2.62 6.55
N GLY A 235 -12.20 2.25 7.68
CA GLY A 235 -10.79 2.43 8.02
C GLY A 235 -10.32 1.38 9.01
N ALA A 236 -9.06 1.48 9.40
CA ALA A 236 -8.45 0.65 10.42
C ALA A 236 -7.81 1.51 11.51
N THR A 237 -7.69 0.95 12.72
CA THR A 237 -6.90 1.54 13.81
C THR A 237 -5.74 0.61 14.15
N LEU A 238 -4.55 1.17 14.35
CA LEU A 238 -3.33 0.42 14.63
C LEU A 238 -3.41 -0.34 15.95
N THR A 239 -4.02 0.30 16.97
CA THR A 239 -4.10 -0.19 18.34
C THR A 239 -5.52 -0.06 18.89
N GLY A 240 -5.74 -0.40 20.16
CA GLY A 240 -7.07 -0.41 20.78
C GLY A 240 -7.93 -1.57 20.28
N GLY A 241 -9.25 -1.43 20.40
CA GLY A 241 -10.18 -2.52 20.17
C GLY A 241 -10.26 -3.47 21.36
N LYS A 242 -11.18 -4.44 21.29
CA LYS A 242 -11.45 -5.39 22.39
C LYS A 242 -10.21 -6.09 22.93
N TYR A 243 -9.18 -6.30 22.11
CA TYR A 243 -7.99 -7.06 22.44
C TYR A 243 -6.70 -6.22 22.42
N GLY A 244 -6.77 -4.92 22.07
CA GLY A 244 -5.62 -4.01 22.05
C GLY A 244 -4.79 -4.02 20.76
N TYR A 245 -5.14 -4.84 19.76
CA TYR A 245 -4.33 -5.06 18.56
C TYR A 245 -4.93 -4.43 17.30
N GLY A 246 -5.77 -3.42 17.47
CA GLY A 246 -6.38 -2.67 16.38
C GLY A 246 -7.74 -3.20 15.93
N THR A 247 -8.41 -2.39 15.12
CA THR A 247 -9.75 -2.66 14.62
C THR A 247 -9.87 -2.40 13.12
N VAL A 248 -10.93 -2.93 12.52
CA VAL A 248 -11.52 -2.39 11.30
C VAL A 248 -12.86 -1.80 11.66
N PHE A 249 -13.09 -0.54 11.31
CA PHE A 249 -14.29 0.20 11.65
C PHE A 249 -15.10 0.65 10.42
N ARG A 250 -16.37 0.99 10.66
CA ARG A 250 -17.22 1.73 9.74
C ARG A 250 -17.72 2.98 10.46
N LEU A 251 -17.65 4.12 9.79
CA LEU A 251 -18.23 5.39 10.22
C LEU A 251 -19.35 5.77 9.25
N ASP A 252 -20.58 5.93 9.74
CA ASP A 252 -21.69 6.37 8.89
C ASP A 252 -21.72 7.90 8.72
N GLY A 253 -22.59 8.37 7.81
CA GLY A 253 -22.72 9.81 7.54
C GLY A 253 -23.27 10.64 8.72
N GLY A 254 -23.75 10.00 9.79
CA GLY A 254 -24.19 10.64 11.03
C GLY A 254 -23.09 10.71 12.09
N GLY A 255 -21.87 10.23 11.80
CA GLY A 255 -20.78 10.19 12.77
C GLY A 255 -20.84 8.99 13.74
N ASN A 256 -21.69 7.98 13.47
CA ASN A 256 -21.74 6.78 14.30
C ASN A 256 -20.72 5.76 13.83
N GLU A 257 -19.78 5.45 14.72
CA GLU A 257 -18.78 4.42 14.50
C GLU A 257 -19.37 3.04 14.84
N THR A 258 -18.91 2.02 14.12
CA THR A 258 -19.20 0.61 14.37
C THR A 258 -17.92 -0.19 14.15
N VAL A 259 -17.41 -0.87 15.17
CA VAL A 259 -16.33 -1.85 15.04
C VAL A 259 -16.84 -3.06 14.26
N LEU A 260 -16.26 -3.29 13.09
CA LEU A 260 -16.57 -4.46 12.27
C LEU A 260 -15.73 -5.68 12.69
N HIS A 261 -14.50 -5.46 13.13
CA HIS A 261 -13.59 -6.49 13.62
C HIS A 261 -12.59 -5.90 14.61
N SER A 262 -12.26 -6.66 15.68
CA SER A 262 -11.15 -6.37 16.59
C SER A 262 -10.13 -7.48 16.49
N PHE A 263 -8.92 -7.15 16.06
CA PHE A 263 -7.84 -8.12 15.89
C PHE A 263 -7.37 -8.69 17.21
N ARG A 264 -6.98 -9.96 17.18
CA ARG A 264 -6.53 -10.70 18.36
C ARG A 264 -5.21 -11.40 18.10
N LEU A 265 -4.19 -11.02 18.85
CA LEU A 265 -2.95 -11.80 18.93
C LEU A 265 -3.16 -12.95 19.90
N ASN A 266 -2.83 -14.18 19.51
CA ASN A 266 -2.80 -15.31 20.38
C ASN A 266 -1.42 -16.00 20.33
N GLN A 267 -1.07 -16.69 21.41
CA GLN A 267 0.23 -17.37 21.53
C GLN A 267 0.25 -18.76 20.87
N THR A 268 -0.81 -19.15 20.16
CA THR A 268 -0.93 -20.49 19.54
C THR A 268 -0.47 -20.52 18.09
N GLY A 269 0.00 -19.38 17.54
CA GLY A 269 0.45 -19.29 16.14
C GLY A 269 -0.66 -19.24 15.10
N HIS A 270 -1.90 -19.03 15.50
CA HIS A 270 -3.07 -18.95 14.61
C HIS A 270 -3.93 -17.72 14.86
N SER A 271 -3.28 -16.56 15.19
CA SER A 271 -4.00 -15.30 15.34
C SER A 271 -4.59 -14.83 14.00
N ASP A 272 -5.64 -14.05 14.06
CA ASP A 272 -6.30 -13.44 12.90
C ASP A 272 -5.54 -12.21 12.37
N GLY A 273 -4.44 -11.85 13.00
CA GLY A 273 -3.60 -10.70 12.71
C GLY A 273 -3.52 -9.74 13.89
N ALA A 274 -2.66 -8.75 13.78
CA ALA A 274 -2.52 -7.66 14.74
C ALA A 274 -1.91 -6.43 14.06
N ASN A 275 -2.26 -5.25 14.53
CA ASN A 275 -1.74 -3.98 14.05
C ASN A 275 -1.98 -3.81 12.53
N PRO A 276 -3.23 -3.69 12.06
CA PRO A 276 -3.53 -3.38 10.67
C PRO A 276 -2.90 -2.02 10.33
N ASN A 277 -2.19 -1.93 9.20
CA ASN A 277 -1.40 -0.74 8.87
C ASN A 277 -1.56 -0.26 7.43
N GLY A 278 -1.95 -1.10 6.50
CA GLY A 278 -2.12 -0.71 5.10
C GLY A 278 -3.51 -0.15 4.79
N ASP A 279 -3.61 0.52 3.64
CA ASP A 279 -4.88 0.96 3.08
C ASP A 279 -5.84 -0.23 2.92
N LEU A 280 -7.09 -0.06 3.35
CA LEU A 280 -8.13 -1.02 3.03
C LEU A 280 -8.56 -0.88 1.57
N ILE A 281 -8.93 -1.99 0.95
CA ILE A 281 -9.65 -1.97 -0.32
C ILE A 281 -11.01 -2.64 -0.17
N ARG A 282 -12.00 -2.17 -0.96
CA ARG A 282 -13.38 -2.66 -0.90
C ARG A 282 -13.81 -3.19 -2.26
N ASP A 283 -14.39 -4.39 -2.31
CA ASP A 283 -14.95 -4.94 -3.55
C ASP A 283 -16.41 -4.50 -3.77
N SER A 284 -16.95 -4.79 -4.96
CA SER A 284 -18.34 -4.45 -5.33
C SER A 284 -19.39 -5.18 -4.48
N LYS A 285 -19.01 -6.26 -3.79
CA LYS A 285 -19.89 -7.02 -2.87
C LYS A 285 -19.88 -6.43 -1.46
N GLY A 286 -19.00 -5.44 -1.20
CA GLY A 286 -18.85 -4.78 0.09
C GLY A 286 -17.89 -5.50 1.04
N ASN A 287 -17.11 -6.48 0.57
CA ASN A 287 -16.05 -7.05 1.38
C ASN A 287 -14.84 -6.09 1.43
N LEU A 288 -14.19 -6.02 2.57
CA LEU A 288 -12.95 -5.29 2.80
C LEU A 288 -11.78 -6.27 2.77
N TYR A 289 -10.63 -5.79 2.32
CA TYR A 289 -9.37 -6.55 2.33
C TYR A 289 -8.28 -5.62 2.84
N GLY A 290 -7.35 -6.16 3.59
CA GLY A 290 -6.21 -5.43 4.15
C GLY A 290 -5.10 -6.37 4.61
N THR A 291 -4.10 -5.78 5.20
CA THR A 291 -2.95 -6.45 5.79
C THR A 291 -2.81 -6.09 7.26
N THR A 292 -2.19 -6.96 8.03
CA THR A 292 -1.72 -6.65 9.38
C THR A 292 -0.21 -6.81 9.42
N SER A 293 0.48 -5.92 10.11
CA SER A 293 1.95 -5.97 10.22
C SER A 293 2.43 -7.09 11.14
N SER A 294 1.55 -7.61 11.99
CA SER A 294 1.87 -8.59 13.02
C SER A 294 0.80 -9.68 13.10
N GLY A 295 1.06 -10.71 13.90
CA GLY A 295 0.16 -11.85 14.07
C GLY A 295 0.28 -12.90 12.97
N GLY A 296 -0.72 -13.75 12.85
CA GLY A 296 -0.75 -14.84 11.85
C GLY A 296 -0.09 -16.11 12.34
N ASN A 297 1.19 -16.07 12.68
CA ASN A 297 2.00 -17.19 13.15
C ASN A 297 2.73 -16.86 14.47
N LEU A 298 3.59 -17.76 14.95
CA LEU A 298 4.36 -17.57 16.18
C LEU A 298 5.41 -16.46 16.09
N ASN A 299 5.94 -16.22 14.87
CA ASN A 299 6.91 -15.15 14.63
C ASN A 299 6.26 -13.78 14.45
N SER A 300 4.92 -13.73 14.34
CA SER A 300 4.16 -12.49 14.17
C SER A 300 4.45 -11.77 12.84
N ASP A 301 4.55 -12.53 11.75
CA ASP A 301 5.00 -12.05 10.42
C ASP A 301 3.91 -11.29 9.63
N GLY A 302 2.67 -11.28 10.14
CA GLY A 302 1.54 -10.58 9.53
C GLY A 302 0.65 -11.46 8.66
N VAL A 303 -0.51 -10.91 8.26
CA VAL A 303 -1.50 -11.60 7.44
C VAL A 303 -2.05 -10.73 6.31
N VAL A 304 -2.62 -11.39 5.30
CA VAL A 304 -3.60 -10.81 4.39
C VAL A 304 -4.99 -11.30 4.82
N PHE A 305 -5.91 -10.39 5.08
CA PHE A 305 -7.26 -10.72 5.55
C PHE A 305 -8.35 -10.23 4.60
N LYS A 306 -9.51 -10.84 4.71
CA LYS A 306 -10.78 -10.42 4.15
C LYS A 306 -11.79 -10.27 5.25
N LEU A 307 -12.52 -9.16 5.26
CA LEU A 307 -13.67 -8.94 6.12
C LEU A 307 -14.94 -8.88 5.27
N SER A 308 -15.89 -9.74 5.53
CA SER A 308 -17.18 -9.68 4.84
C SER A 308 -17.96 -8.44 5.25
N LYS A 309 -18.95 -8.03 4.46
CA LYS A 309 -19.86 -6.92 4.80
C LYS A 309 -20.57 -7.08 6.15
N THR A 310 -20.59 -8.30 6.71
CA THR A 310 -21.22 -8.62 8.01
C THR A 310 -20.22 -8.70 9.16
N GLY A 311 -18.96 -8.32 8.92
CA GLY A 311 -17.91 -8.34 9.94
C GLY A 311 -17.24 -9.72 10.14
N LYS A 312 -17.59 -10.76 9.33
CA LYS A 312 -16.88 -12.04 9.42
C LYS A 312 -15.51 -11.93 8.78
N GLU A 313 -14.49 -12.08 9.60
CA GLU A 313 -13.10 -12.11 9.17
C GLU A 313 -12.72 -13.49 8.59
N THR A 314 -11.78 -13.49 7.66
CA THR A 314 -11.14 -14.67 7.07
C THR A 314 -9.69 -14.31 6.75
N VAL A 315 -8.74 -14.99 7.38
CA VAL A 315 -7.32 -14.90 6.99
C VAL A 315 -7.16 -15.61 5.65
N LEU A 316 -6.75 -14.86 4.64
CA LEU A 316 -6.48 -15.36 3.30
C LEU A 316 -5.09 -15.95 3.18
N TYR A 317 -4.10 -15.31 3.83
CA TYR A 317 -2.72 -15.77 3.86
C TYR A 317 -2.04 -15.35 5.17
N ARG A 318 -1.17 -16.22 5.70
CA ARG A 318 -0.28 -15.96 6.83
C ARG A 318 1.15 -16.00 6.34
N PHE A 319 1.87 -14.90 6.46
CA PHE A 319 3.29 -14.87 6.13
C PHE A 319 4.05 -15.80 7.09
N GLN A 320 5.04 -16.53 6.56
CA GLN A 320 5.83 -17.51 7.30
C GLN A 320 7.26 -17.01 7.56
N GLY A 321 7.59 -15.82 7.06
CA GLY A 321 8.95 -15.32 7.04
C GLY A 321 9.80 -15.92 5.91
N GLY A 322 11.08 -15.66 5.90
CA GLY A 322 11.98 -16.18 4.87
C GLY A 322 11.63 -15.67 3.46
N LEU A 323 11.28 -16.59 2.56
CA LEU A 323 11.13 -16.27 1.13
C LEU A 323 9.84 -15.56 0.75
N ASP A 324 8.78 -15.68 1.51
CA ASP A 324 7.46 -15.08 1.25
C ASP A 324 7.32 -13.66 1.82
N GLY A 325 8.28 -13.24 2.63
CA GLY A 325 8.31 -11.91 3.23
C GLY A 325 7.69 -11.84 4.62
N ILE A 326 7.86 -10.70 5.28
CA ILE A 326 7.30 -10.37 6.60
C ILE A 326 6.92 -8.90 6.66
N ILE A 327 6.01 -8.56 7.56
CA ILE A 327 5.55 -7.18 7.84
C ILE A 327 4.99 -6.53 6.57
N PRO A 328 3.82 -6.97 6.07
CA PRO A 328 3.13 -6.27 5.01
C PRO A 328 2.55 -4.96 5.56
N LEU A 329 3.14 -3.81 5.17
CA LEU A 329 2.69 -2.47 5.59
C LEU A 329 1.87 -1.77 4.51
N GLY A 330 2.15 -2.05 3.24
CA GLY A 330 1.50 -1.39 2.12
C GLY A 330 0.05 -1.82 1.93
N GLY A 331 -0.76 -0.91 1.39
CA GLY A 331 -2.11 -1.22 0.93
C GLY A 331 -2.12 -2.25 -0.20
N LEU A 332 -3.22 -2.99 -0.31
CA LEU A 332 -3.41 -3.99 -1.35
C LEU A 332 -3.99 -3.37 -2.64
N VAL A 333 -3.69 -3.99 -3.77
CA VAL A 333 -4.45 -3.80 -5.01
C VAL A 333 -5.08 -5.13 -5.44
N ARG A 334 -6.26 -5.05 -6.09
CA ARG A 334 -7.03 -6.23 -6.46
C ARG A 334 -7.28 -6.26 -7.96
N ASP A 335 -7.06 -7.40 -8.62
CA ASP A 335 -7.39 -7.56 -10.03
C ASP A 335 -8.86 -7.95 -10.27
N LEU A 336 -9.29 -7.95 -11.53
CA LEU A 336 -10.64 -8.34 -11.92
C LEU A 336 -10.97 -9.82 -11.63
N LYS A 337 -9.94 -10.67 -11.51
CA LYS A 337 -10.09 -12.08 -11.13
C LYS A 337 -10.22 -12.27 -9.62
N GLY A 338 -9.93 -11.22 -8.84
CA GLY A 338 -10.00 -11.24 -7.39
C GLY A 338 -8.67 -11.56 -6.70
N ASN A 339 -7.57 -11.68 -7.41
CA ASN A 339 -6.25 -11.82 -6.80
C ASN A 339 -5.85 -10.51 -6.15
N LEU A 340 -5.13 -10.60 -5.04
CA LEU A 340 -4.61 -9.50 -4.25
C LEU A 340 -3.10 -9.38 -4.47
N TYR A 341 -2.60 -8.17 -4.51
CA TYR A 341 -1.18 -7.88 -4.67
C TYR A 341 -0.77 -6.86 -3.62
N GLY A 342 0.40 -7.02 -3.04
CA GLY A 342 0.95 -6.14 -2.01
C GLY A 342 2.46 -6.27 -1.90
N THR A 343 3.01 -5.61 -0.89
CA THR A 343 4.45 -5.62 -0.58
C THR A 343 4.68 -6.04 0.85
N THR A 344 5.82 -6.67 1.11
CA THR A 344 6.36 -6.87 2.47
C THR A 344 7.62 -6.05 2.63
N VAL A 345 7.83 -5.47 3.81
CA VAL A 345 9.01 -4.62 4.06
C VAL A 345 10.27 -5.46 4.18
N TYR A 346 10.17 -6.65 4.79
CA TYR A 346 11.30 -7.53 5.04
C TYR A 346 11.05 -8.94 4.50
N GLY A 347 12.01 -9.85 4.69
CA GLY A 347 12.02 -11.19 4.12
C GLY A 347 12.50 -11.20 2.67
N GLY A 348 12.09 -12.20 1.89
CA GLY A 348 12.51 -12.36 0.50
C GLY A 348 13.83 -13.11 0.33
N GLY A 349 14.49 -13.52 1.41
CA GLY A 349 15.66 -14.42 1.39
C GLY A 349 17.01 -13.75 1.11
N TYR A 350 17.08 -12.42 1.02
CA TYR A 350 18.35 -11.69 0.86
C TYR A 350 18.71 -10.96 2.17
N GLU A 351 19.96 -11.12 2.64
CA GLU A 351 20.43 -10.57 3.93
C GLU A 351 21.02 -9.16 3.81
N ASN A 352 21.01 -8.56 2.61
CA ASN A 352 21.65 -7.26 2.36
C ASN A 352 20.92 -6.06 2.99
N CYS A 353 19.70 -6.25 3.50
CA CYS A 353 18.88 -5.22 4.12
C CYS A 353 18.72 -5.51 5.62
N TYR A 354 19.67 -5.05 6.44
CA TYR A 354 19.62 -5.13 7.90
C TYR A 354 19.44 -6.55 8.51
N ASN A 355 19.87 -7.60 7.81
CA ASN A 355 19.74 -9.02 8.23
C ASN A 355 18.28 -9.53 8.32
N TYR A 356 17.29 -8.74 7.91
CA TYR A 356 15.88 -9.13 7.91
C TYR A 356 15.33 -9.42 6.51
N GLY A 357 16.16 -9.29 5.47
CA GLY A 357 15.76 -9.37 4.06
C GLY A 357 15.24 -8.05 3.51
N CYS A 358 15.15 -7.97 2.19
CA CYS A 358 14.88 -6.73 1.47
C CYS A 358 13.41 -6.55 1.07
N GLY A 359 12.55 -7.51 1.45
CA GLY A 359 11.12 -7.47 1.15
C GLY A 359 10.74 -8.09 -0.18
N THR A 360 9.45 -8.18 -0.42
CA THR A 360 8.87 -8.81 -1.61
C THR A 360 7.75 -7.97 -2.23
N VAL A 361 7.48 -8.21 -3.51
CA VAL A 361 6.17 -7.98 -4.11
C VAL A 361 5.48 -9.33 -4.19
N PHE A 362 4.29 -9.46 -3.60
CA PHE A 362 3.56 -10.71 -3.54
C PHE A 362 2.20 -10.64 -4.24
N LYS A 363 1.69 -11.81 -4.59
CA LYS A 363 0.33 -12.04 -5.04
C LYS A 363 -0.30 -13.11 -4.15
N VAL A 364 -1.52 -12.88 -3.67
CA VAL A 364 -2.38 -13.91 -3.07
C VAL A 364 -3.53 -14.18 -4.03
N ASP A 365 -3.64 -15.42 -4.52
CA ASP A 365 -4.71 -15.80 -5.43
C ASP A 365 -6.04 -16.05 -4.68
N THR A 366 -7.11 -16.28 -5.42
CA THR A 366 -8.44 -16.51 -4.84
C THR A 366 -8.56 -17.82 -4.06
N ALA A 367 -7.59 -18.72 -4.18
CA ALA A 367 -7.47 -19.94 -3.39
C ALA A 367 -6.61 -19.75 -2.12
N GLY A 368 -6.10 -18.55 -1.88
CA GLY A 368 -5.25 -18.23 -0.73
C GLY A 368 -3.79 -18.66 -0.90
N ARG A 369 -3.34 -18.94 -2.12
CA ARG A 369 -1.93 -19.26 -2.39
C ARG A 369 -1.15 -17.97 -2.63
N GLU A 370 -0.06 -17.81 -1.89
CA GLU A 370 0.90 -16.74 -2.11
C GLU A 370 1.91 -17.12 -3.19
N ILE A 371 2.35 -16.13 -3.94
CA ILE A 371 3.41 -16.20 -4.92
C ILE A 371 4.22 -14.91 -4.80
N ALA A 372 5.51 -15.02 -4.43
CA ALA A 372 6.42 -13.89 -4.50
C ALA A 372 6.71 -13.58 -5.98
N LEU A 373 6.24 -12.43 -6.44
CA LEU A 373 6.42 -11.96 -7.82
C LEU A 373 7.82 -11.37 -8.02
N HIS A 374 8.35 -10.71 -7.01
CA HIS A 374 9.70 -10.17 -6.95
C HIS A 374 10.23 -10.24 -5.52
N ARG A 375 11.50 -10.56 -5.35
CA ARG A 375 12.24 -10.50 -4.10
C ARG A 375 13.35 -9.49 -4.27
N PHE A 376 13.27 -8.40 -3.51
CA PHE A 376 14.26 -7.34 -3.57
C PHE A 376 15.62 -7.82 -3.06
N THR A 377 16.69 -7.37 -3.71
CA THR A 377 18.06 -7.76 -3.35
C THR A 377 18.79 -6.73 -2.50
N GLY A 378 18.23 -5.51 -2.34
CA GLY A 378 18.90 -4.39 -1.70
C GLY A 378 19.96 -3.72 -2.56
N GLY A 379 20.09 -4.16 -3.82
CA GLY A 379 21.01 -3.61 -4.81
C GLY A 379 20.33 -2.58 -5.73
N ALA A 380 20.56 -2.72 -7.04
CA ALA A 380 20.03 -1.82 -8.05
C ALA A 380 18.48 -1.84 -8.15
N ASP A 381 17.85 -2.91 -7.68
CA ASP A 381 16.40 -3.07 -7.60
C ASP A 381 15.77 -2.46 -6.32
N GLY A 382 16.59 -1.94 -5.41
CA GLY A 382 16.14 -1.37 -4.13
C GLY A 382 15.77 -2.40 -3.08
N GLY A 383 15.01 -1.99 -2.06
CA GLY A 383 14.55 -2.88 -0.99
C GLY A 383 13.64 -2.18 0.01
N ASN A 384 13.10 -2.96 0.94
CA ASN A 384 12.24 -2.52 2.04
C ASN A 384 11.06 -1.64 1.59
N PRO A 385 10.19 -2.09 0.65
CA PRO A 385 9.10 -1.29 0.13
C PRO A 385 8.02 -1.04 1.21
N PRO A 386 7.89 0.18 1.77
CA PRO A 386 6.91 0.46 2.83
C PRO A 386 5.53 0.81 2.27
N GLY A 387 5.45 1.12 0.99
CA GLY A 387 4.23 1.62 0.36
C GLY A 387 3.43 0.59 -0.41
N GLY A 388 2.15 0.93 -0.66
CA GLY A 388 1.25 0.11 -1.48
C GLY A 388 1.62 0.12 -2.96
N LEU A 389 0.98 -0.78 -3.69
CA LEU A 389 1.09 -0.89 -5.13
C LEU A 389 0.07 0.03 -5.81
N PHE A 390 0.38 0.45 -7.04
CA PHE A 390 -0.58 1.00 -7.99
C PHE A 390 -0.81 -0.02 -9.10
N ARG A 391 -2.06 -0.21 -9.52
CA ARG A 391 -2.41 -1.10 -10.61
C ARG A 391 -3.27 -0.35 -11.62
N ASP A 392 -2.84 -0.31 -12.88
CA ASP A 392 -3.62 0.28 -13.98
C ASP A 392 -4.56 -0.75 -14.66
N ALA A 393 -5.32 -0.27 -15.67
CA ALA A 393 -6.23 -1.13 -16.43
C ALA A 393 -5.51 -2.22 -17.22
N GLN A 394 -4.23 -2.05 -17.56
CA GLN A 394 -3.37 -3.00 -18.24
C GLN A 394 -2.79 -4.05 -17.30
N GLY A 395 -2.94 -3.86 -15.99
CA GLY A 395 -2.49 -4.79 -14.97
C GLY A 395 -1.05 -4.55 -14.48
N ILE A 396 -0.45 -3.41 -14.82
CA ILE A 396 0.87 -3.01 -14.34
C ILE A 396 0.75 -2.63 -12.87
N SER A 397 1.57 -3.27 -12.03
CA SER A 397 1.70 -2.93 -10.61
C SER A 397 3.05 -2.26 -10.41
N THR A 398 3.04 -1.08 -9.82
CA THR A 398 4.26 -0.38 -9.44
C THR A 398 4.41 -0.42 -7.93
N ALA A 399 5.57 -0.87 -7.47
CA ALA A 399 5.96 -0.76 -6.08
C ALA A 399 6.86 0.46 -5.92
N ARG A 400 6.78 1.04 -4.77
CA ARG A 400 7.62 2.13 -4.31
C ARG A 400 8.84 1.56 -3.58
N LEU A 401 10.03 2.09 -3.84
CA LEU A 401 11.28 1.62 -3.27
C LEU A 401 11.97 2.73 -2.46
N PRO A 402 12.39 2.49 -1.23
CA PRO A 402 13.34 3.39 -0.56
C PRO A 402 14.69 3.33 -1.26
N THR A 403 15.37 4.46 -1.32
CA THR A 403 16.69 4.59 -1.94
C THR A 403 17.80 3.97 -1.09
N ALA A 404 18.89 3.55 -1.74
CA ALA A 404 20.15 3.15 -1.12
C ALA A 404 20.82 4.26 -0.25
N ALA A 405 20.29 5.49 -0.24
CA ALA A 405 20.81 6.62 0.54
C ALA A 405 20.73 6.43 2.07
N PHE A 406 19.82 5.57 2.56
CA PHE A 406 19.75 5.29 4.01
C PHE A 406 20.97 4.50 4.53
N GLN A 407 21.74 3.85 3.64
CA GLN A 407 22.97 3.15 4.04
C GLN A 407 24.15 4.09 4.34
N ARG A 408 24.17 5.32 3.81
CA ARG A 408 25.28 6.27 4.05
C ARG A 408 25.20 6.95 5.42
N THR A 409 24.01 7.25 5.93
CA THR A 409 23.83 7.90 7.24
C THR A 409 24.11 6.96 8.41
N ALA A 410 23.77 5.67 8.29
CA ALA A 410 24.08 4.66 9.31
C ALA A 410 25.60 4.38 9.39
N ARG A 411 26.35 4.45 8.29
CA ARG A 411 27.80 4.31 8.27
C ARG A 411 28.52 5.52 8.89
N MET A 412 28.04 6.74 8.67
CA MET A 412 28.57 7.93 9.32
C MET A 412 28.32 7.95 10.85
N ALA A 413 27.17 7.45 11.32
CA ALA A 413 26.89 7.36 12.74
C ALA A 413 27.75 6.29 13.44
N ALA A 414 28.11 5.21 12.77
CA ALA A 414 29.01 4.18 13.30
C ALA A 414 30.48 4.64 13.33
N GLU A 415 30.93 5.50 12.41
CA GLU A 415 32.27 6.04 12.39
C GLU A 415 32.47 7.17 13.42
N LEU A 416 31.39 7.89 13.80
CA LEU A 416 31.44 8.93 14.83
C LEU A 416 31.29 8.39 16.25
N SER A 417 30.88 7.13 16.44
CA SER A 417 30.79 6.48 17.75
C SER A 417 32.05 5.69 18.13
N SER A 418 33.04 5.61 17.23
CA SER A 418 34.32 4.91 17.39
C SER A 418 35.55 5.83 17.44
N SER A 419 35.34 7.16 17.54
CA SER A 419 36.42 8.14 17.73
C SER A 419 36.37 8.79 19.11
#